data_5cb196b5f0d3f5d13af6003a39cd7333
#
_entry.id   5cb196b5f0d3f5d13af6003a39cd7333
#
_cell.length_a   1.000
_cell.length_b   1.000
_cell.length_c   1.000
_cell.angle_alpha   90.00
_cell.angle_beta   90.00
_cell.angle_gamma   90.00
#
_symmetry.space_group_name_H-M   'P 1'
#
loop_
_entity.id
_entity.type
_entity.pdbx_description
1 polymer ?
#
loop_
_entity_poly.entity_id
_entity_poly.type
_entity_poly.pdbx_seq_one_letter_code
_entity_poly.pdbx_strand_id
1 'polypeptide(L)'
;IYINNKRVNDNNEIVNITPDNIKSISVITSPGAEYDAEVESVIRIRTKERRANGFSLRADALGKYNKWISDYELINARYQTRKFEIANSLWTRDYHVGEDNHLNTDINLPDKHYHNDQHFNLDTNNRFLSEYLSADCSLNDSNSIGGSYRYYGMLNGRTNSASQQDVFLNGVAQGSIGQNKVAKPHLDSHEAEIYYVGRDKTGYGRYPCKDAGI
;
A
#
# COMPACT_ATOMS: atom_id res chain seq x y z
N ILE A 1 -6.01 12.56 2.94
CA ILE A 1 -6.93 12.46 4.08
C ILE A 1 -6.21 12.92 5.33
N TYR A 2 -6.92 13.61 6.23
CA TYR A 2 -6.41 14.08 7.51
C TYR A 2 -7.32 13.61 8.64
N ILE A 3 -6.72 13.11 9.74
CA ILE A 3 -7.43 12.75 10.98
C ILE A 3 -6.90 13.69 12.07
N ASN A 4 -7.79 14.47 12.70
CA ASN A 4 -7.42 15.45 13.74
C ASN A 4 -6.24 16.35 13.35
N ASN A 5 -6.24 16.82 12.07
CA ASN A 5 -5.20 17.62 11.43
C ASN A 5 -3.87 16.89 11.12
N LYS A 6 -3.76 15.61 11.43
CA LYS A 6 -2.63 14.77 11.04
C LYS A 6 -2.91 14.16 9.67
N ARG A 7 -1.97 14.24 8.73
CA ARG A 7 -2.05 13.52 7.45
C ARG A 7 -2.04 12.02 7.71
N VAL A 8 -2.95 11.31 7.05
CA VAL A 8 -2.99 9.85 7.07
C VAL A 8 -1.89 9.34 6.15
N ASN A 9 -0.97 8.59 6.71
CA ASN A 9 0.13 7.98 5.96
C ASN A 9 -0.12 6.48 5.69
N ASP A 10 -1.05 5.88 6.43
CA ASP A 10 -1.43 4.48 6.27
C ASP A 10 -2.95 4.32 6.29
N ASN A 11 -3.50 3.58 5.31
CA ASN A 11 -4.95 3.31 5.24
C ASN A 11 -5.49 2.60 6.48
N ASN A 12 -4.66 1.87 7.21
CA ASN A 12 -5.03 1.23 8.47
C ASN A 12 -5.41 2.25 9.55
N GLU A 13 -4.88 3.47 9.50
CA GLU A 13 -5.30 4.55 10.42
C GLU A 13 -6.80 4.87 10.25
N ILE A 14 -7.31 4.82 9.01
CA ILE A 14 -8.72 5.07 8.70
C ILE A 14 -9.59 3.88 9.13
N VAL A 15 -9.16 2.66 8.83
CA VAL A 15 -9.91 1.43 9.15
C VAL A 15 -10.11 1.26 10.65
N ASN A 16 -9.20 1.78 11.47
CA ASN A 16 -9.27 1.74 12.92
C ASN A 16 -10.21 2.79 13.55
N ILE A 17 -10.76 3.72 12.74
CA ILE A 17 -11.75 4.68 13.25
C ILE A 17 -13.13 4.02 13.21
N THR A 18 -13.71 3.80 14.37
CA THR A 18 -15.11 3.39 14.44
C THR A 18 -16.03 4.57 14.14
N PRO A 19 -17.17 4.36 13.44
CA PRO A 19 -18.12 5.42 13.13
C PRO A 19 -18.55 6.21 14.39
N ASP A 20 -18.71 5.54 15.52
CA ASP A 20 -19.09 6.15 16.78
C ASP A 20 -18.06 7.15 17.34
N ASN A 21 -16.81 7.03 16.93
CA ASN A 21 -15.74 7.94 17.33
C ASN A 21 -15.59 9.15 16.41
N ILE A 22 -16.34 9.22 15.32
CA ILE A 22 -16.30 10.36 14.39
C ILE A 22 -17.16 11.48 14.97
N LYS A 23 -16.58 12.68 15.07
CA LYS A 23 -17.28 13.92 15.43
C LYS A 23 -17.79 14.63 14.19
N SER A 24 -16.95 14.74 13.15
CA SER A 24 -17.30 15.37 11.88
C SER A 24 -16.36 14.92 10.76
N ILE A 25 -16.89 14.95 9.55
CA ILE A 25 -16.12 14.79 8.32
C ILE A 25 -16.36 16.03 7.50
N SER A 26 -15.29 16.65 6.97
CA SER A 26 -15.39 17.76 6.03
C SER A 26 -14.58 17.43 4.77
N VAL A 27 -15.12 17.80 3.61
CA VAL A 27 -14.47 17.66 2.32
C VAL A 27 -14.21 19.07 1.77
N ILE A 28 -12.97 19.36 1.43
CA ILE A 28 -12.51 20.62 0.86
C ILE A 28 -12.19 20.34 -0.60
N THR A 29 -13.00 20.81 -1.52
CA THR A 29 -12.88 20.56 -2.97
C THR A 29 -11.95 21.54 -3.70
N SER A 30 -11.51 22.58 -3.03
CA SER A 30 -10.53 23.53 -3.54
C SER A 30 -9.57 23.86 -2.42
N PRO A 31 -8.61 22.98 -2.13
CA PRO A 31 -7.63 23.18 -1.08
C PRO A 31 -6.75 24.39 -1.44
N GLY A 32 -6.50 25.27 -0.46
CA GLY A 32 -5.64 26.43 -0.63
C GLY A 32 -4.15 26.09 -0.73
N ALA A 33 -3.30 27.11 -0.81
CA ALA A 33 -1.84 26.99 -0.95
C ALA A 33 -1.12 26.29 0.25
N GLU A 34 -1.87 25.90 1.28
CA GLU A 34 -1.38 25.09 2.41
C GLU A 34 -1.20 23.61 2.06
N TYR A 35 -1.67 23.17 0.87
CA TYR A 35 -1.58 21.81 0.36
C TYR A 35 -0.74 21.78 -0.91
N ASP A 36 -0.18 20.61 -1.22
CA ASP A 36 0.57 20.41 -2.46
C ASP A 36 -0.31 20.71 -3.68
N ALA A 37 0.28 21.31 -4.72
CA ALA A 37 -0.45 21.77 -5.93
C ALA A 37 -1.18 20.66 -6.69
N GLU A 38 -0.82 19.40 -6.46
CA GLU A 38 -1.44 18.22 -7.07
C GLU A 38 -2.68 17.72 -6.30
N VAL A 39 -3.00 18.33 -5.14
CA VAL A 39 -4.12 17.90 -4.30
C VAL A 39 -5.41 18.53 -4.78
N GLU A 40 -6.28 17.75 -5.41
CA GLU A 40 -7.60 18.21 -5.90
C GLU A 40 -8.63 18.36 -4.77
N SER A 41 -8.55 17.53 -3.74
CA SER A 41 -9.48 17.58 -2.61
C SER A 41 -8.86 17.06 -1.31
N VAL A 42 -9.35 17.57 -0.19
CA VAL A 42 -8.91 17.17 1.15
C VAL A 42 -10.09 16.70 1.97
N ILE A 43 -9.98 15.49 2.53
CA ILE A 43 -10.93 14.96 3.49
C ILE A 43 -10.34 15.14 4.89
N ARG A 44 -11.04 15.87 5.75
CA ARG A 44 -10.68 16.05 7.16
C ARG A 44 -11.68 15.30 8.04
N ILE A 45 -11.18 14.33 8.79
CA ILE A 45 -11.94 13.57 9.78
C ILE A 45 -11.58 14.13 11.16
N ARG A 46 -12.57 14.58 11.91
CA ARG A 46 -12.42 14.92 13.32
C ARG A 46 -13.04 13.82 14.17
N THR A 47 -12.26 13.27 15.06
CA THR A 47 -12.76 12.31 16.05
C THR A 47 -13.31 13.02 17.29
N LYS A 48 -14.17 12.35 18.05
CA LYS A 48 -14.58 12.82 19.38
C LYS A 48 -13.33 12.91 20.26
N GLU A 49 -13.38 13.78 21.26
CA GLU A 49 -12.27 13.92 22.21
C GLU A 49 -11.90 12.57 22.84
N ARG A 50 -10.60 12.35 23.02
CA ARG A 50 -10.07 11.14 23.65
C ARG A 50 -10.55 11.13 25.11
N ARG A 51 -11.60 10.38 25.40
CA ARG A 51 -12.22 10.39 26.74
C ARG A 51 -11.57 9.46 27.75
N ALA A 52 -10.75 8.50 27.31
CA ALA A 52 -10.15 7.51 28.22
C ALA A 52 -8.75 7.11 27.75
N ASN A 53 -7.90 6.81 28.72
CA ASN A 53 -6.70 6.02 28.48
C ASN A 53 -7.13 4.62 28.03
N GLY A 54 -6.50 4.04 27.06
CA GLY A 54 -6.91 2.74 26.55
C GLY A 54 -5.85 2.04 25.72
N PHE A 55 -6.03 0.75 25.65
CA PHE A 55 -5.31 -0.12 24.73
C PHE A 55 -6.32 -0.75 23.77
N SER A 56 -5.98 -0.84 22.52
CA SER A 56 -6.73 -1.60 21.52
C SER A 56 -5.80 -2.52 20.75
N LEU A 57 -6.29 -3.72 20.48
CA LEU A 57 -5.63 -4.73 19.66
C LEU A 57 -6.64 -5.26 18.66
N ARG A 58 -6.24 -5.33 17.41
CA ARG A 58 -6.97 -5.99 16.34
C ARG A 58 -6.03 -6.93 15.61
N ALA A 59 -6.49 -8.15 15.36
CA ALA A 59 -5.79 -9.11 14.54
C ALA A 59 -6.76 -9.64 13.49
N ASP A 60 -6.31 -9.66 12.24
CA ASP A 60 -7.04 -10.22 11.11
C ASP A 60 -6.14 -11.24 10.42
N ALA A 61 -6.69 -12.38 10.01
CA ALA A 61 -6.02 -13.37 9.21
C ALA A 61 -6.94 -13.82 8.09
N LEU A 62 -6.41 -13.89 6.87
CA LEU A 62 -7.13 -14.33 5.68
C LEU A 62 -6.26 -15.33 4.93
N GLY A 63 -6.78 -16.54 4.73
CA GLY A 63 -6.22 -17.56 3.86
C GLY A 63 -7.02 -17.68 2.58
N LYS A 64 -6.34 -17.81 1.44
CA LYS A 64 -6.92 -18.08 0.14
C LYS A 64 -6.28 -19.31 -0.46
N TYR A 65 -7.09 -20.23 -0.93
CA TYR A 65 -6.63 -21.40 -1.69
C TYR A 65 -7.11 -21.31 -3.14
N ASN A 66 -6.16 -21.33 -4.06
CA ASN A 66 -6.40 -21.42 -5.49
C ASN A 66 -5.21 -22.18 -6.11
N LYS A 67 -5.25 -23.53 -6.09
CA LYS A 67 -4.11 -24.39 -6.43
C LYS A 67 -2.92 -24.22 -5.47
N TRP A 68 -2.70 -22.99 -4.99
CA TRP A 68 -1.66 -22.58 -4.03
C TRP A 68 -2.33 -21.93 -2.82
N ILE A 69 -1.63 -21.94 -1.68
CA ILE A 69 -2.05 -21.22 -0.48
C ILE A 69 -1.43 -19.82 -0.55
N SER A 70 -2.25 -18.82 -0.36
CA SER A 70 -1.85 -17.43 -0.13
C SER A 70 -2.49 -16.98 1.17
N ASP A 71 -1.78 -16.21 1.96
CA ASP A 71 -2.25 -15.71 3.25
C ASP A 71 -1.96 -14.21 3.41
N TYR A 72 -2.69 -13.64 4.34
CA TYR A 72 -2.53 -12.27 4.78
C TYR A 72 -2.84 -12.20 6.26
N GLU A 73 -1.92 -11.67 7.04
CA GLU A 73 -2.09 -11.39 8.45
C GLU A 73 -1.88 -9.91 8.73
N LEU A 74 -2.68 -9.38 9.62
CA LEU A 74 -2.62 -8.01 10.10
C LEU A 74 -2.76 -7.98 11.62
N ILE A 75 -1.86 -7.27 12.27
CA ILE A 75 -1.94 -6.95 13.68
C ILE A 75 -1.84 -5.44 13.85
N ASN A 76 -2.88 -4.84 14.43
CA ASN A 76 -2.88 -3.45 14.82
C ASN A 76 -2.95 -3.35 16.33
N ALA A 77 -1.99 -2.66 16.93
CA ALA A 77 -1.95 -2.38 18.35
C ALA A 77 -1.91 -0.86 18.55
N ARG A 78 -2.65 -0.35 19.51
CA ARG A 78 -2.68 1.07 19.84
C ARG A 78 -2.83 1.25 21.34
N TYR A 79 -1.98 2.09 21.90
CA TYR A 79 -2.09 2.58 23.26
C TYR A 79 -2.22 4.09 23.25
N GLN A 80 -3.22 4.62 23.97
CA GLN A 80 -3.45 6.05 24.04
C GLN A 80 -3.72 6.50 25.46
N THR A 81 -3.26 7.68 25.77
CA THR A 81 -3.59 8.47 26.95
C THR A 81 -4.09 9.84 26.51
N ARG A 82 -4.42 10.72 27.45
CA ARG A 82 -4.77 12.11 27.12
C ARG A 82 -3.65 12.85 26.38
N LYS A 83 -2.40 12.54 26.70
CA LYS A 83 -1.22 13.26 26.19
C LYS A 83 -0.37 12.48 25.21
N PHE A 84 -0.48 11.18 25.21
CA PHE A 84 0.43 10.31 24.46
C PHE A 84 -0.37 9.24 23.71
N GLU A 85 0.08 8.96 22.50
CA GLU A 85 -0.41 7.84 21.70
C GLU A 85 0.77 7.14 21.04
N ILE A 86 0.76 5.82 21.06
CA ILE A 86 1.61 4.97 20.25
C ILE A 86 0.72 3.99 19.48
N ALA A 87 1.01 3.82 18.20
CA ALA A 87 0.30 2.87 17.35
C ALA A 87 1.29 2.08 16.51
N ASN A 88 0.98 0.80 16.36
CA ASN A 88 1.72 -0.12 15.52
C ASN A 88 0.75 -0.83 14.58
N SER A 89 1.16 -1.03 13.33
CA SER A 89 0.48 -1.83 12.33
C SER A 89 1.50 -2.72 11.63
N LEU A 90 1.39 -3.99 11.86
CA LEU A 90 2.23 -5.01 11.23
C LEU A 90 1.36 -5.86 10.33
N TRP A 91 1.74 -6.03 9.05
CA TRP A 91 1.10 -7.01 8.20
C TRP A 91 2.12 -7.81 7.40
N THR A 92 1.76 -9.06 7.15
CA THR A 92 2.45 -9.96 6.24
C THR A 92 1.50 -10.43 5.15
N ARG A 93 2.03 -10.75 4.00
CA ARG A 93 1.28 -11.33 2.89
C ARG A 93 2.16 -12.31 2.15
N ASP A 94 1.72 -13.56 2.10
CA ASP A 94 2.25 -14.55 1.17
C ASP A 94 1.33 -14.60 -0.05
N TYR A 95 1.90 -14.32 -1.22
CA TYR A 95 1.17 -14.21 -2.47
C TYR A 95 1.72 -15.21 -3.46
N HIS A 96 0.95 -16.26 -3.73
CA HIS A 96 1.28 -17.26 -4.71
C HIS A 96 0.22 -17.27 -5.81
N VAL A 97 0.65 -17.05 -7.04
CA VAL A 97 -0.22 -17.07 -8.23
C VAL A 97 0.48 -17.77 -9.38
N GLY A 98 -0.25 -18.63 -10.05
CA GLY A 98 0.12 -19.22 -11.33
C GLY A 98 -0.87 -18.79 -12.41
N GLU A 99 -0.34 -18.48 -13.58
CA GLU A 99 -1.10 -18.16 -14.77
C GLU A 99 -0.66 -19.08 -15.90
N ASP A 100 -1.60 -19.55 -16.69
CA ASP A 100 -1.40 -20.34 -17.88
C ASP A 100 -2.28 -19.75 -18.97
N ASN A 101 -1.66 -19.12 -19.95
CA ASN A 101 -2.34 -18.37 -20.98
C ASN A 101 -1.96 -18.94 -22.36
N HIS A 102 -2.96 -19.13 -23.20
CA HIS A 102 -2.81 -19.55 -24.58
C HIS A 102 -3.42 -18.48 -25.49
N LEU A 103 -2.62 -17.93 -26.38
CA LEU A 103 -3.01 -16.87 -27.30
C LEU A 103 -2.79 -17.32 -28.73
N ASN A 104 -3.87 -17.36 -29.50
CA ASN A 104 -3.83 -17.58 -30.94
C ASN A 104 -4.08 -16.24 -31.65
N THR A 105 -3.22 -15.91 -32.60
CA THR A 105 -3.35 -14.71 -33.41
C THR A 105 -3.27 -15.05 -34.89
N ASP A 106 -4.31 -14.67 -35.64
CA ASP A 106 -4.36 -14.83 -37.09
C ASP A 106 -4.28 -13.47 -37.78
N ILE A 107 -3.34 -13.33 -38.73
CA ILE A 107 -3.18 -12.13 -39.56
C ILE A 107 -3.37 -12.55 -41.02
N ASN A 108 -4.46 -12.07 -41.63
CA ASN A 108 -4.80 -12.33 -43.01
C ASN A 108 -4.38 -11.14 -43.89
N LEU A 109 -3.46 -11.38 -44.82
CA LEU A 109 -3.06 -10.49 -45.89
C LEU A 109 -3.54 -11.06 -47.22
N PRO A 110 -3.58 -10.27 -48.34
CA PRO A 110 -4.11 -10.76 -49.63
C PRO A 110 -3.52 -12.08 -50.07
N ASP A 111 -2.21 -12.30 -49.89
CA ASP A 111 -1.49 -13.47 -50.38
C ASP A 111 -0.84 -14.30 -49.26
N LYS A 112 -1.05 -13.92 -48.00
CA LYS A 112 -0.35 -14.54 -46.87
C LYS A 112 -1.29 -14.64 -45.64
N HIS A 113 -1.27 -15.79 -45.01
CA HIS A 113 -1.92 -16.04 -43.75
C HIS A 113 -0.86 -16.37 -42.69
N TYR A 114 -0.70 -15.51 -41.71
CA TYR A 114 0.16 -15.75 -40.56
C TYR A 114 -0.73 -16.27 -39.41
N HIS A 115 -0.33 -17.39 -38.84
CA HIS A 115 -0.90 -17.91 -37.60
C HIS A 115 0.21 -17.98 -36.56
N ASN A 116 -0.06 -17.42 -35.39
CA ASN A 116 0.84 -17.43 -34.25
C ASN A 116 0.15 -18.08 -33.06
N ASP A 117 0.73 -19.15 -32.57
CA ASP A 117 0.30 -19.89 -31.38
C ASP A 117 1.29 -19.62 -30.26
N GLN A 118 0.83 -18.97 -29.20
CA GLN A 118 1.67 -18.59 -28.06
C GLN A 118 1.12 -19.18 -26.77
N HIS A 119 1.96 -19.93 -26.09
CA HIS A 119 1.72 -20.44 -24.74
C HIS A 119 2.62 -19.71 -23.76
N PHE A 120 2.02 -19.16 -22.69
CA PHE A 120 2.71 -18.43 -21.64
C PHE A 120 2.31 -18.98 -20.27
N ASN A 121 3.32 -19.34 -19.49
CA ASN A 121 3.15 -19.82 -18.12
C ASN A 121 3.89 -18.90 -17.16
N LEU A 122 3.23 -18.51 -16.07
CA LEU A 122 3.77 -17.69 -14.99
C LEU A 122 3.52 -18.37 -13.65
N ASP A 123 4.55 -18.44 -12.83
CA ASP A 123 4.48 -18.89 -11.44
C ASP A 123 5.20 -17.85 -10.58
N THR A 124 4.46 -17.18 -9.71
CA THR A 124 4.97 -16.12 -8.84
C THR A 124 4.69 -16.45 -7.39
N ASN A 125 5.73 -16.44 -6.57
CA ASN A 125 5.65 -16.60 -5.11
C ASN A 125 6.42 -15.46 -4.46
N ASN A 126 5.71 -14.55 -3.78
CA ASN A 126 6.26 -13.37 -3.14
C ASN A 126 5.74 -13.25 -1.72
N ARG A 127 6.64 -13.02 -0.77
CA ARG A 127 6.29 -12.75 0.63
C ARG A 127 6.66 -11.32 1.00
N PHE A 128 5.67 -10.57 1.44
CA PHE A 128 5.78 -9.17 1.84
C PHE A 128 5.68 -9.03 3.35
N LEU A 129 6.34 -7.99 3.87
CA LEU A 129 6.22 -7.51 5.23
C LEU A 129 6.07 -6.00 5.20
N SER A 130 5.15 -5.47 5.99
CA SER A 130 5.07 -4.05 6.29
C SER A 130 4.91 -3.83 7.78
N GLU A 131 5.69 -2.92 8.30
CA GLU A 131 5.65 -2.44 9.67
C GLU A 131 5.45 -0.92 9.65
N TYR A 132 4.47 -0.45 10.41
CA TYR A 132 4.24 0.98 10.62
C TYR A 132 4.15 1.26 12.11
N LEU A 133 5.04 2.09 12.61
CA LEU A 133 5.08 2.55 13.99
C LEU A 133 4.87 4.06 14.03
N SER A 134 4.03 4.55 14.92
CA SER A 134 3.86 5.98 15.15
C SER A 134 3.76 6.30 16.63
N ALA A 135 4.24 7.47 17.00
CA ALA A 135 4.13 8.02 18.34
C ALA A 135 3.76 9.51 18.28
N ASP A 136 2.80 9.93 19.08
CA ASP A 136 2.32 11.30 19.20
C ASP A 136 2.30 11.74 20.65
N CYS A 137 2.78 12.95 20.94
CA CYS A 137 2.74 13.56 22.25
C CYS A 137 2.08 14.94 22.17
N SER A 138 0.98 15.14 22.89
CA SER A 138 0.33 16.44 23.05
C SER A 138 1.08 17.26 24.10
N LEU A 139 1.71 18.36 23.69
CA LEU A 139 2.42 19.27 24.58
C LEU A 139 1.44 20.14 25.37
N ASN A 140 0.35 20.55 24.72
CA ASN A 140 -0.79 21.26 25.28
C ASN A 140 -2.00 21.11 24.35
N ASP A 141 -3.11 21.81 24.62
CA ASP A 141 -4.36 21.71 23.84
C ASP A 141 -4.24 22.16 22.38
N SER A 142 -3.16 22.86 22.03
CA SER A 142 -2.97 23.42 20.69
C SER A 142 -1.72 22.89 19.98
N ASN A 143 -0.84 22.20 20.69
CA ASN A 143 0.46 21.82 20.15
C ASN A 143 0.75 20.34 20.44
N SER A 144 1.24 19.63 19.43
CA SER A 144 1.72 18.25 19.55
C SER A 144 2.97 18.04 18.72
N ILE A 145 3.79 17.09 19.14
CA ILE A 145 4.93 16.56 18.39
C ILE A 145 4.71 15.08 18.18
N GLY A 146 5.13 14.58 17.04
CA GLY A 146 5.03 13.16 16.74
C GLY A 146 6.04 12.72 15.69
N GLY A 147 6.09 11.43 15.49
CA GLY A 147 6.87 10.81 14.45
C GLY A 147 6.32 9.47 14.05
N SER A 148 6.72 9.02 12.88
CA SER A 148 6.38 7.69 12.37
C SER A 148 7.56 7.09 11.63
N TYR A 149 7.56 5.77 11.60
CA TYR A 149 8.48 4.96 10.81
C TYR A 149 7.69 3.89 10.09
N ARG A 150 8.01 3.70 8.82
CA ARG A 150 7.45 2.62 8.00
C ARG A 150 8.58 1.83 7.39
N TYR A 151 8.45 0.53 7.48
CA TYR A 151 9.17 -0.44 6.68
C TYR A 151 8.20 -1.12 5.72
N TYR A 152 8.59 -1.29 4.47
CA TYR A 152 7.88 -2.12 3.50
C TYR A 152 8.89 -2.87 2.65
N GLY A 153 8.82 -4.19 2.70
CA GLY A 153 9.80 -5.01 2.01
C GLY A 153 9.24 -6.34 1.49
N MET A 154 9.99 -6.93 0.57
CA MET A 154 9.77 -8.27 0.07
C MET A 154 10.78 -9.21 0.71
N LEU A 155 10.33 -10.00 1.69
CA LEU A 155 11.19 -10.96 2.43
C LEU A 155 11.69 -12.08 1.53
N ASN A 156 10.87 -12.51 0.58
CA ASN A 156 11.21 -13.52 -0.41
C ASN A 156 10.39 -13.26 -1.67
N GLY A 157 11.04 -13.37 -2.82
CA GLY A 157 10.38 -13.21 -4.11
C GLY A 157 10.98 -14.15 -5.15
N ARG A 158 10.11 -14.86 -5.87
CA ARG A 158 10.49 -15.67 -7.03
C ARG A 158 9.39 -15.65 -8.07
N THR A 159 9.77 -15.32 -9.29
CA THR A 159 8.90 -15.40 -10.46
C THR A 159 9.57 -16.26 -11.51
N ASN A 160 8.92 -17.34 -11.90
CA ASN A 160 9.30 -18.16 -13.02
C ASN A 160 8.32 -17.87 -14.16
N SER A 161 8.81 -17.59 -15.35
CA SER A 161 7.98 -17.49 -16.54
C SER A 161 8.58 -18.32 -17.67
N ALA A 162 7.70 -19.00 -18.39
CA ALA A 162 8.03 -19.73 -19.61
C ALA A 162 7.08 -19.27 -20.71
N SER A 163 7.60 -19.01 -21.90
CA SER A 163 6.81 -18.76 -23.09
C SER A 163 7.33 -19.56 -24.25
N GLN A 164 6.41 -20.06 -25.06
CA GLN A 164 6.69 -20.68 -26.34
C GLN A 164 5.79 -20.03 -27.38
N GLN A 165 6.36 -19.73 -28.52
CA GLN A 165 5.66 -19.12 -29.64
C GLN A 165 5.99 -19.88 -30.92
N ASP A 166 4.98 -20.41 -31.58
CA ASP A 166 5.08 -21.12 -32.83
C ASP A 166 4.45 -20.27 -33.95
N VAL A 167 5.22 -20.01 -35.02
CA VAL A 167 4.80 -19.14 -36.11
C VAL A 167 4.59 -19.97 -37.36
N PHE A 168 3.46 -19.80 -38.02
CA PHE A 168 3.10 -20.45 -39.29
C PHE A 168 2.80 -19.42 -40.38
N LEU A 169 3.21 -19.69 -41.59
CA LEU A 169 2.87 -18.94 -42.80
C LEU A 169 2.16 -19.86 -43.75
N ASN A 170 0.92 -19.54 -44.16
CA ASN A 170 0.07 -20.36 -45.01
C ASN A 170 0.01 -21.82 -44.57
N GLY A 171 -0.07 -22.05 -43.25
CA GLY A 171 -0.10 -23.38 -42.65
C GLY A 171 1.25 -24.10 -42.54
N VAL A 172 2.33 -23.49 -42.99
CA VAL A 172 3.70 -24.06 -42.91
C VAL A 172 4.43 -23.45 -41.72
N ALA A 173 4.94 -24.28 -40.83
CA ALA A 173 5.73 -23.84 -39.71
C ALA A 173 6.99 -23.07 -40.14
N GLN A 174 7.18 -21.88 -39.62
CA GLN A 174 8.34 -21.02 -39.89
C GLN A 174 9.40 -21.11 -38.80
N GLY A 175 9.00 -21.42 -37.61
CA GLY A 175 9.90 -21.56 -36.47
C GLY A 175 9.15 -21.52 -35.13
N SER A 176 9.91 -21.86 -34.08
CA SER A 176 9.47 -21.82 -32.71
C SER A 176 10.46 -21.00 -31.88
N ILE A 177 9.95 -20.14 -31.03
CA ILE A 177 10.74 -19.33 -30.10
C ILE A 177 10.32 -19.69 -28.68
N GLY A 178 11.26 -20.20 -27.89
CA GLY A 178 11.06 -20.46 -26.47
C GLY A 178 11.85 -19.50 -25.60
N GLN A 179 11.25 -19.03 -24.53
CA GLN A 179 11.92 -18.21 -23.52
C GLN A 179 11.58 -18.69 -22.12
N ASN A 180 12.61 -18.87 -21.29
CA ASN A 180 12.47 -19.13 -19.87
C ASN A 180 13.14 -18.00 -19.07
N LYS A 181 12.46 -17.47 -18.08
CA LYS A 181 12.98 -16.43 -17.21
C LYS A 181 12.72 -16.76 -15.76
N VAL A 182 13.74 -16.59 -14.93
CA VAL A 182 13.62 -16.64 -13.46
C VAL A 182 14.01 -15.27 -12.94
N ALA A 183 13.11 -14.62 -12.23
CA ALA A 183 13.36 -13.37 -11.54
C ALA A 183 13.28 -13.58 -10.03
N LYS A 184 14.15 -12.91 -9.29
CA LYS A 184 14.13 -12.82 -7.83
C LYS A 184 13.95 -11.34 -7.48
N PRO A 185 12.72 -10.83 -7.51
CA PRO A 185 12.46 -9.45 -7.17
C PRO A 185 12.85 -9.19 -5.72
N HIS A 186 13.39 -8.02 -5.48
CA HIS A 186 13.73 -7.53 -4.16
C HIS A 186 13.13 -6.13 -3.98
N LEU A 187 12.56 -5.89 -2.82
CA LEU A 187 12.02 -4.59 -2.45
C LEU A 187 12.36 -4.35 -0.99
N ASP A 188 12.91 -3.18 -0.71
CA ASP A 188 13.25 -2.73 0.63
C ASP A 188 13.07 -1.22 0.69
N SER A 189 12.16 -0.76 1.54
CA SER A 189 11.78 0.64 1.63
C SER A 189 11.64 1.04 3.09
N HIS A 190 12.27 2.14 3.44
CA HIS A 190 12.22 2.75 4.76
C HIS A 190 11.74 4.19 4.62
N GLU A 191 10.79 4.58 5.45
CA GLU A 191 10.27 5.93 5.51
C GLU A 191 10.19 6.37 6.97
N ALA A 192 10.77 7.49 7.30
CA ALA A 192 10.70 8.07 8.63
C ALA A 192 10.19 9.51 8.54
N GLU A 193 9.34 9.91 9.47
CA GLU A 193 8.81 11.25 9.55
C GLU A 193 8.81 11.73 10.99
N ILE A 194 9.20 12.99 11.19
CA ILE A 194 9.01 13.72 12.45
C ILE A 194 8.22 14.99 12.12
N TYR A 195 7.25 15.33 12.95
CA TYR A 195 6.39 16.47 12.71
C TYR A 195 5.99 17.17 14.00
N TYR A 196 5.70 18.44 13.85
CA TYR A 196 5.08 19.27 14.87
C TYR A 196 3.72 19.77 14.33
N VAL A 197 2.71 19.70 15.16
CA VAL A 197 1.40 20.28 14.87
C VAL A 197 1.15 21.41 15.86
N GLY A 198 0.96 22.61 15.33
CA GLY A 198 0.72 23.79 16.15
C GLY A 198 -0.44 24.62 15.63
N ARG A 199 -1.01 25.47 16.47
CA ARG A 199 -2.00 26.48 16.12
C ARG A 199 -1.29 27.82 16.02
N ASP A 200 -1.33 28.42 14.84
CA ASP A 200 -0.96 29.80 14.64
C ASP A 200 -2.19 30.72 14.58
N LYS A 201 -2.00 32.01 14.29
CA LYS A 201 -3.08 32.99 14.21
C LYS A 201 -4.05 32.72 13.04
N THR A 202 -3.65 31.93 12.04
CA THR A 202 -4.41 31.60 10.83
C THR A 202 -5.08 30.24 10.89
N GLY A 203 -4.67 29.35 11.80
CA GLY A 203 -5.23 28.00 11.97
C GLY A 203 -4.23 27.00 12.50
N TYR A 204 -4.54 25.69 12.31
CA TYR A 204 -3.61 24.60 12.61
C TYR A 204 -2.74 24.30 11.39
N GLY A 205 -1.42 24.34 11.56
CA GLY A 205 -0.43 23.89 10.58
C GLY A 205 0.35 22.68 11.06
N ARG A 206 0.77 21.82 10.14
CA ARG A 206 1.77 20.78 10.37
C ARG A 206 3.09 21.24 9.77
N TYR A 207 4.11 21.20 10.57
CA TYR A 207 5.45 21.59 10.14
C TYR A 207 6.33 20.33 10.16
N PRO A 208 6.62 19.72 9.01
CA PRO A 208 7.60 18.65 8.96
C PRO A 208 8.95 19.21 9.35
N CYS A 209 9.69 18.54 10.22
CA CYS A 209 11.10 18.81 10.38
C CYS A 209 11.80 18.38 9.09
N LYS A 210 12.18 19.34 8.24
CA LYS A 210 12.99 19.06 7.06
C LYS A 210 14.36 18.58 7.51
N ASP A 211 14.86 17.57 6.82
CA ASP A 211 16.19 16.97 6.93
C ASP A 211 16.38 15.87 7.98
N ALA A 212 15.77 14.72 7.69
CA ALA A 212 16.36 13.43 8.01
C ALA A 212 16.43 12.62 6.69
N GLY A 213 17.31 13.07 5.80
CA GLY A 213 17.75 12.23 4.69
C GLY A 213 18.70 11.16 5.27
N ILE A 214 18.30 9.90 5.16
CA ILE A 214 19.17 8.73 5.23
C ILE A 214 19.07 8.04 3.88
#